data_9ad1fafaa1b499499de7a6bdbbed507c
#
_entry.id   9ad1fafaa1b499499de7a6bdbbed507c
#
_cell.length_a   1.000
_cell.length_b   1.000
_cell.length_c   1.000
_cell.angle_alpha   90.00
_cell.angle_beta   90.00
_cell.angle_gamma   90.00
#
_symmetry.space_group_name_H-M   'P 1'
#
loop_
_entity.id
_entity.type
_entity.pdbx_description
1 polymer ?
#
loop_
_entity_poly.entity_id
_entity_poly.type
_entity_poly.pdbx_seq_one_letter_code
_entity_poly.pdbx_strand_id
1 'polypeptide(L)'
;YKNAAENNTRLKIYDKSVDISNYELKSIKSTYLPTIGLVGSYDWNESINDNPYAFFNKNIYDGISGGINLSWNIFNSGKRITANKNAKIKLENSKIEKEKVFLMFQKELNNAYETYLNNLFILEVQEKSLLTSENNFLRNLEKYNIGIVSSIEFRRAQINLLNAKLSRNTAMYDGKLSELY
;
A
#
# COMPACT_ATOMS: atom_id res chain seq x y z
N TYR A 1 0.09 6.55 -16.94
CA TYR A 1 -0.88 5.68 -16.23
C TYR A 1 -0.34 4.26 -16.05
N LYS A 2 0.00 3.53 -17.13
CA LYS A 2 0.40 2.13 -17.08
C LYS A 2 1.66 1.90 -16.24
N ASN A 3 2.71 2.68 -16.47
CA ASN A 3 3.96 2.58 -15.71
C ASN A 3 3.79 2.92 -14.22
N ALA A 4 2.94 3.87 -13.87
CA ALA A 4 2.65 4.24 -12.48
C ALA A 4 1.89 3.12 -11.75
N ALA A 5 0.90 2.50 -12.40
CA ALA A 5 0.16 1.39 -11.84
C ALA A 5 1.04 0.14 -11.64
N GLU A 6 1.90 -0.19 -12.61
CA GLU A 6 2.82 -1.35 -12.54
C GLU A 6 3.88 -1.21 -11.44
N ASN A 7 4.30 0.01 -11.12
CA ASN A 7 5.31 0.28 -10.10
C ASN A 7 4.75 0.60 -8.71
N ASN A 8 3.45 0.78 -8.59
CA ASN A 8 2.82 1.11 -7.31
C ASN A 8 2.85 -0.09 -6.36
N THR A 9 3.59 0.04 -5.26
CA THR A 9 3.75 -1.01 -4.23
C THR A 9 2.41 -1.38 -3.59
N ARG A 10 1.51 -0.42 -3.38
CA ARG A 10 0.19 -0.64 -2.79
C ARG A 10 -0.65 -1.58 -3.66
N LEU A 11 -0.68 -1.37 -4.98
CA LEU A 11 -1.38 -2.26 -5.92
C LEU A 11 -0.79 -3.67 -5.93
N LYS A 12 0.55 -3.79 -5.90
CA LYS A 12 1.24 -5.10 -5.80
C LYS A 12 0.88 -5.86 -4.52
N ILE A 13 0.73 -5.17 -3.39
CA ILE A 13 0.30 -5.80 -2.12
C ILE A 13 -1.10 -6.41 -2.27
N TYR A 14 -2.04 -5.69 -2.87
CA TYR A 14 -3.40 -6.21 -3.07
C TYR A 14 -3.47 -7.33 -4.10
N ASP A 15 -2.62 -7.32 -5.15
CA ASP A 15 -2.44 -8.46 -6.05
C ASP A 15 -2.02 -9.71 -5.28
N LYS A 16 -1.02 -9.58 -4.42
CA LYS A 16 -0.55 -10.68 -3.57
C LYS A 16 -1.59 -11.15 -2.55
N SER A 17 -2.43 -10.24 -2.04
CA SER A 17 -3.55 -10.60 -1.16
C SER A 17 -4.58 -11.48 -1.87
N VAL A 18 -4.87 -11.21 -3.14
CA VAL A 18 -5.73 -12.08 -3.98
C VAL A 18 -5.07 -13.45 -4.18
N ASP A 19 -3.77 -13.49 -4.49
CA ASP A 19 -3.01 -14.75 -4.62
C ASP A 19 -3.11 -15.58 -3.33
N ILE A 20 -2.88 -14.96 -2.16
CA ILE A 20 -2.99 -15.61 -0.85
C ILE A 20 -4.38 -16.23 -0.66
N SER A 21 -5.44 -15.45 -0.88
CA SER A 21 -6.81 -15.93 -0.74
C SER A 21 -7.15 -17.08 -1.71
N ASN A 22 -6.55 -17.07 -2.91
CA ASN A 22 -6.68 -18.16 -3.87
C ASN A 22 -5.96 -19.44 -3.39
N TYR A 23 -4.76 -19.30 -2.82
CA TYR A 23 -4.05 -20.44 -2.23
C TYR A 23 -4.76 -20.99 -0.99
N GLU A 24 -5.35 -20.13 -0.14
CA GLU A 24 -6.20 -20.56 0.97
C GLU A 24 -7.40 -21.38 0.48
N LEU A 25 -8.07 -20.95 -0.58
CA LEU A 25 -9.16 -21.72 -1.19
C LEU A 25 -8.66 -23.08 -1.72
N LYS A 26 -7.49 -23.13 -2.35
CA LYS A 26 -6.87 -24.39 -2.80
C LYS A 26 -6.55 -25.31 -1.62
N SER A 27 -6.01 -24.75 -0.54
CA SER A 27 -5.72 -25.48 0.70
C SER A 27 -6.98 -26.07 1.32
N ILE A 28 -8.09 -25.30 1.38
CA ILE A 28 -9.36 -25.84 1.88
C ILE A 28 -9.91 -26.92 0.94
N LYS A 29 -9.76 -26.78 -0.39
CA LYS A 29 -10.14 -27.82 -1.33
C LYS A 29 -9.31 -29.09 -1.15
N SER A 30 -8.03 -29.00 -0.80
CA SER A 30 -7.19 -30.17 -0.56
C SER A 30 -7.64 -31.01 0.64
N THR A 31 -8.40 -30.44 1.59
CA THR A 31 -8.95 -31.20 2.72
C THR A 31 -9.99 -32.26 2.31
N TYR A 32 -10.45 -32.25 1.06
CA TYR A 32 -11.29 -33.31 0.50
C TYR A 32 -10.51 -34.57 0.10
N LEU A 33 -9.19 -34.45 -0.02
CA LEU A 33 -8.27 -35.52 -0.37
C LEU A 33 -7.76 -36.23 0.91
N PRO A 34 -7.34 -37.50 0.80
CA PRO A 34 -6.67 -38.18 1.89
C PRO A 34 -5.30 -37.53 2.18
N THR A 35 -4.89 -37.57 3.43
CA THR A 35 -3.57 -37.20 3.88
C THR A 35 -2.71 -38.43 4.08
N ILE A 36 -1.47 -38.39 3.57
CA ILE A 36 -0.47 -39.45 3.73
C ILE A 36 0.63 -38.89 4.65
N GLY A 37 0.86 -39.57 5.77
CA GLY A 37 1.94 -39.26 6.71
C GLY A 37 2.98 -40.38 6.73
N LEU A 38 4.24 -40.02 6.82
CA LEU A 38 5.33 -40.92 7.14
C LEU A 38 5.67 -40.74 8.62
N VAL A 39 5.75 -41.82 9.37
CA VAL A 39 6.13 -41.81 10.78
C VAL A 39 7.34 -42.71 10.96
N GLY A 40 8.30 -42.28 11.77
CA GLY A 40 9.44 -43.07 12.15
C GLY A 40 9.76 -42.76 13.59
N SER A 41 10.07 -43.80 14.37
CA SER A 41 10.55 -43.63 15.75
C SER A 41 11.73 -44.53 16.00
N TYR A 42 12.60 -44.08 16.88
CA TYR A 42 13.62 -44.86 17.52
C TYR A 42 13.32 -44.90 19.01
N ASP A 43 13.02 -46.11 19.50
CA ASP A 43 12.64 -46.32 20.87
C ASP A 43 13.80 -47.03 21.58
N TRP A 44 14.25 -46.45 22.71
CA TRP A 44 15.21 -47.04 23.58
C TRP A 44 14.60 -47.12 24.98
N ASN A 45 14.57 -48.34 25.54
CA ASN A 45 14.03 -48.59 26.87
C ASN A 45 15.02 -49.45 27.68
N GLU A 46 15.35 -48.98 28.86
CA GLU A 46 16.12 -49.72 29.84
C GLU A 46 15.25 -49.97 31.08
N SER A 47 15.00 -51.22 31.39
CA SER A 47 14.27 -51.61 32.60
C SER A 47 15.18 -52.39 33.52
N ILE A 48 15.32 -51.91 34.76
CA ILE A 48 16.07 -52.57 35.84
C ILE A 48 15.03 -53.18 36.79
N ASN A 49 15.20 -54.47 37.07
CA ASN A 49 14.33 -55.18 38.00
C ASN A 49 15.10 -55.42 39.31
N ASP A 50 14.65 -54.76 40.36
CA ASP A 50 15.28 -54.88 41.71
C ASP A 50 14.87 -56.16 42.48
N ASN A 51 14.15 -57.08 41.87
CA ASN A 51 13.76 -58.32 42.50
C ASN A 51 14.95 -59.28 42.56
N PRO A 52 15.43 -59.67 43.76
CA PRO A 52 16.60 -60.54 43.96
C PRO A 52 16.43 -61.97 43.42
N TYR A 53 15.18 -62.35 43.07
CA TYR A 53 14.85 -63.68 42.50
C TYR A 53 14.62 -63.68 41.03
N ALA A 54 14.80 -62.51 40.36
CA ALA A 54 14.62 -62.40 38.92
C ALA A 54 15.81 -62.95 38.14
N PHE A 55 15.57 -63.80 37.14
CA PHE A 55 16.61 -64.40 36.31
C PHE A 55 17.34 -63.33 35.43
N PHE A 56 16.72 -62.20 35.20
CA PHE A 56 17.33 -61.08 34.48
C PHE A 56 17.08 -59.79 35.28
N ASN A 57 18.14 -59.17 35.77
CA ASN A 57 18.07 -57.93 36.53
C ASN A 57 18.07 -56.66 35.66
N LYS A 58 18.43 -56.79 34.40
CA LYS A 58 18.46 -55.68 33.44
C LYS A 58 17.93 -56.14 32.09
N ASN A 59 16.98 -55.41 31.55
CA ASN A 59 16.46 -55.61 30.21
C ASN A 59 16.64 -54.34 29.42
N ILE A 60 17.39 -54.40 28.31
CA ILE A 60 17.56 -53.29 27.38
C ILE A 60 16.85 -53.68 26.09
N TYR A 61 15.97 -52.84 25.66
CA TYR A 61 15.30 -52.96 24.36
C TYR A 61 15.53 -51.69 23.58
N ASP A 62 16.04 -51.82 22.37
CA ASP A 62 16.13 -50.75 21.41
C ASP A 62 15.55 -51.21 20.05
N GLY A 63 14.94 -50.30 19.36
CA GLY A 63 14.31 -50.62 18.08
C GLY A 63 13.98 -49.39 17.23
N ILE A 64 14.00 -49.60 15.93
CA ILE A 64 13.55 -48.62 14.95
C ILE A 64 12.19 -49.09 14.46
N SER A 65 11.19 -48.20 14.48
CA SER A 65 9.91 -48.46 13.86
C SER A 65 9.63 -47.40 12.78
N GLY A 66 8.97 -47.83 11.71
CA GLY A 66 8.57 -46.95 10.63
C GLY A 66 7.24 -47.37 10.05
N GLY A 67 6.47 -46.40 9.63
CA GLY A 67 5.13 -46.68 9.07
C GLY A 67 4.63 -45.59 8.15
N ILE A 68 3.63 -45.94 7.35
CA ILE A 68 2.88 -45.03 6.50
C ILE A 68 1.46 -44.95 7.08
N ASN A 69 1.01 -43.74 7.35
CA ASN A 69 -0.33 -43.46 7.84
C ASN A 69 -1.14 -42.79 6.72
N LEU A 70 -2.27 -43.37 6.34
CA LEU A 70 -3.26 -42.82 5.42
C LEU A 70 -4.50 -42.42 6.22
N SER A 71 -4.84 -41.15 6.24
CA SER A 71 -6.03 -40.63 6.91
C SER A 71 -6.94 -39.92 5.92
N TRP A 72 -8.20 -40.32 5.88
CA TRP A 72 -9.22 -39.73 5.01
C TRP A 72 -10.50 -39.45 5.80
N ASN A 73 -10.79 -38.19 5.98
CA ASN A 73 -12.02 -37.78 6.62
C ASN A 73 -13.16 -37.70 5.55
N ILE A 74 -13.97 -38.74 5.44
CA ILE A 74 -15.04 -38.84 4.43
C ILE A 74 -16.21 -37.91 4.77
N PHE A 75 -16.57 -37.79 6.05
CA PHE A 75 -17.71 -37.00 6.52
C PHE A 75 -17.37 -36.20 7.77
N ASN A 76 -17.66 -34.88 7.77
CA ASN A 76 -17.41 -34.01 8.89
C ASN A 76 -18.58 -33.02 9.16
N SER A 77 -19.80 -33.52 9.08
CA SER A 77 -21.01 -32.72 9.40
C SER A 77 -21.14 -31.41 8.59
N GLY A 78 -20.70 -31.39 7.33
CA GLY A 78 -20.81 -30.24 6.46
C GLY A 78 -19.78 -29.12 6.69
N LYS A 79 -18.90 -29.24 7.68
CA LYS A 79 -17.87 -28.23 8.00
C LYS A 79 -17.02 -27.86 6.79
N ARG A 80 -16.61 -28.82 5.95
CA ARG A 80 -15.83 -28.58 4.72
C ARG A 80 -16.59 -27.76 3.69
N ILE A 81 -17.89 -28.01 3.54
CA ILE A 81 -18.74 -27.29 2.60
C ILE A 81 -18.82 -25.83 3.00
N THR A 82 -19.06 -25.56 4.29
CA THR A 82 -19.11 -24.20 4.83
C THR A 82 -17.74 -23.52 4.71
N ALA A 83 -16.64 -24.20 5.08
CA ALA A 83 -15.29 -23.67 4.94
C ALA A 83 -14.97 -23.30 3.47
N ASN A 84 -15.32 -24.15 2.50
CA ASN A 84 -15.12 -23.87 1.08
C ASN A 84 -15.95 -22.66 0.59
N LYS A 85 -17.21 -22.54 1.05
CA LYS A 85 -18.03 -21.35 0.75
C LYS A 85 -17.42 -20.09 1.32
N ASN A 86 -17.00 -20.12 2.58
CA ASN A 86 -16.36 -18.97 3.24
C ASN A 86 -15.05 -18.57 2.53
N ALA A 87 -14.22 -19.53 2.13
CA ALA A 87 -13.00 -19.24 1.39
C ALA A 87 -13.27 -18.64 0.00
N LYS A 88 -14.34 -19.07 -0.68
CA LYS A 88 -14.77 -18.44 -1.95
C LYS A 88 -15.20 -17.00 -1.73
N ILE A 89 -16.00 -16.74 -0.70
CA ILE A 89 -16.42 -15.36 -0.33
C ILE A 89 -15.18 -14.50 0.02
N LYS A 90 -14.23 -15.06 0.78
CA LYS A 90 -12.98 -14.37 1.12
C LYS A 90 -12.18 -13.99 -0.12
N LEU A 91 -12.04 -14.90 -1.08
CA LEU A 91 -11.39 -14.64 -2.36
C LEU A 91 -12.11 -13.54 -3.15
N GLU A 92 -13.43 -13.56 -3.20
CA GLU A 92 -14.23 -12.54 -3.88
C GLU A 92 -14.07 -11.17 -3.22
N ASN A 93 -14.13 -11.12 -1.90
CA ASN A 93 -13.86 -9.88 -1.13
C ASN A 93 -12.46 -9.33 -1.41
N SER A 94 -11.45 -10.19 -1.50
CA SER A 94 -10.08 -9.74 -1.82
C SER A 94 -9.97 -9.13 -3.22
N LYS A 95 -10.72 -9.66 -4.21
CA LYS A 95 -10.78 -9.09 -5.56
C LYS A 95 -11.48 -7.73 -5.57
N ILE A 96 -12.60 -7.61 -4.87
CA ILE A 96 -13.34 -6.34 -4.75
C ILE A 96 -12.47 -5.28 -4.06
N GLU A 97 -11.75 -5.64 -3.01
CA GLU A 97 -10.85 -4.71 -2.32
C GLU A 97 -9.68 -4.27 -3.20
N LYS A 98 -9.11 -5.18 -4.03
CA LYS A 98 -8.12 -4.82 -5.05
C LYS A 98 -8.70 -3.80 -6.04
N GLU A 99 -9.90 -4.04 -6.56
CA GLU A 99 -10.56 -3.13 -7.50
C GLU A 99 -10.82 -1.77 -6.88
N LYS A 100 -11.32 -1.73 -5.66
CA LYS A 100 -11.52 -0.49 -4.89
C LYS A 100 -10.22 0.31 -4.75
N VAL A 101 -9.12 -0.35 -4.38
CA VAL A 101 -7.82 0.31 -4.24
C VAL A 101 -7.30 0.81 -5.59
N PHE A 102 -7.54 0.09 -6.67
CA PHE A 102 -7.20 0.52 -8.02
C PHE A 102 -7.97 1.79 -8.42
N LEU A 103 -9.28 1.85 -8.15
CA LEU A 103 -10.10 3.05 -8.39
C LEU A 103 -9.66 4.25 -7.53
N MET A 104 -9.29 4.00 -6.28
CA MET A 104 -8.72 5.04 -5.40
C MET A 104 -7.41 5.58 -5.95
N PHE A 105 -6.51 4.70 -6.42
CA PHE A 105 -5.26 5.09 -7.05
C PHE A 105 -5.50 5.93 -8.32
N GLN A 106 -6.44 5.53 -9.18
CA GLN A 106 -6.81 6.33 -10.35
C GLN A 106 -7.30 7.72 -9.97
N LYS A 107 -8.16 7.81 -8.94
CA LYS A 107 -8.64 9.09 -8.42
C LYS A 107 -7.49 9.96 -7.88
N GLU A 108 -6.59 9.39 -7.08
CA GLU A 108 -5.44 10.10 -6.53
C GLU A 108 -4.53 10.65 -7.64
N LEU A 109 -4.26 9.83 -8.66
CA LEU A 109 -3.44 10.23 -9.80
C LEU A 109 -4.10 11.33 -10.64
N ASN A 110 -5.40 11.22 -10.90
CA ASN A 110 -6.14 12.26 -11.61
C ASN A 110 -6.15 13.58 -10.83
N ASN A 111 -6.40 13.52 -9.53
CA ASN A 111 -6.39 14.72 -8.68
C ASN A 111 -5.00 15.38 -8.64
N ALA A 112 -3.94 14.60 -8.54
CA ALA A 112 -2.57 15.13 -8.59
C ALA A 112 -2.27 15.82 -9.93
N TYR A 113 -2.66 15.18 -11.02
CA TYR A 113 -2.50 15.76 -12.37
C TYR A 113 -3.29 17.05 -12.57
N GLU A 114 -4.56 17.08 -12.19
CA GLU A 114 -5.41 18.28 -12.26
C GLU A 114 -4.85 19.41 -11.36
N THR A 115 -4.36 19.07 -10.17
CA THR A 115 -3.71 20.03 -9.29
C THR A 115 -2.46 20.62 -9.93
N TYR A 116 -1.64 19.81 -10.57
CA TYR A 116 -0.44 20.27 -11.29
C TYR A 116 -0.82 21.24 -12.42
N LEU A 117 -1.79 20.88 -13.27
CA LEU A 117 -2.25 21.75 -14.37
C LEU A 117 -2.81 23.07 -13.85
N ASN A 118 -3.57 23.04 -12.75
CA ASN A 118 -4.14 24.24 -12.15
C ASN A 118 -3.03 25.15 -11.59
N ASN A 119 -2.02 24.59 -10.92
CA ASN A 119 -0.88 25.36 -10.43
C ASN A 119 -0.06 26.00 -11.54
N LEU A 120 0.11 25.32 -12.68
CA LEU A 120 0.74 25.92 -13.86
C LEU A 120 -0.07 27.10 -14.41
N PHE A 121 -1.39 26.96 -14.48
CA PHE A 121 -2.28 28.05 -14.91
C PHE A 121 -2.23 29.24 -13.94
N ILE A 122 -2.25 28.98 -12.61
CA ILE A 122 -2.11 30.03 -11.60
C ILE A 122 -0.75 30.76 -11.77
N LEU A 123 0.33 30.03 -12.02
CA LEU A 123 1.64 30.64 -12.26
C LEU A 123 1.60 31.60 -13.46
N GLU A 124 1.01 31.18 -14.59
CA GLU A 124 0.87 32.03 -15.78
C GLU A 124 0.07 33.32 -15.47
N VAL A 125 -1.02 33.20 -14.71
CA VAL A 125 -1.83 34.35 -14.29
C VAL A 125 -1.01 35.30 -13.39
N GLN A 126 -0.24 34.75 -12.43
CA GLN A 126 0.60 35.56 -11.54
C GLN A 126 1.76 36.26 -12.27
N GLU A 127 2.30 35.66 -13.32
CA GLU A 127 3.32 36.30 -14.18
C GLU A 127 2.74 37.50 -14.93
N LYS A 128 1.55 37.38 -15.47
CA LYS A 128 0.85 38.50 -16.10
C LYS A 128 0.48 39.61 -15.11
N SER A 129 0.05 39.24 -13.91
CA SER A 129 -0.21 40.17 -12.80
C SER A 129 1.03 40.91 -12.36
N LEU A 130 2.19 40.22 -12.25
CA LEU A 130 3.46 40.84 -11.94
C LEU A 130 3.87 41.87 -12.98
N LEU A 131 3.81 41.51 -14.26
CA LEU A 131 4.12 42.44 -15.37
C LEU A 131 3.24 43.70 -15.32
N THR A 132 1.95 43.57 -15.06
CA THR A 132 1.02 44.68 -14.89
C THR A 132 1.40 45.56 -13.70
N SER A 133 1.77 44.96 -12.58
CA SER A 133 2.17 45.65 -11.35
C SER A 133 3.51 46.38 -11.53
N GLU A 134 4.48 45.81 -12.26
CA GLU A 134 5.75 46.46 -12.62
C GLU A 134 5.52 47.70 -13.50
N ASN A 135 4.70 47.56 -14.54
CA ASN A 135 4.36 48.69 -15.40
C ASN A 135 3.63 49.80 -14.64
N ASN A 136 2.73 49.43 -13.72
CA ASN A 136 2.03 50.42 -12.89
C ASN A 136 3.00 51.11 -11.90
N PHE A 137 3.89 50.36 -11.31
CA PHE A 137 4.95 50.93 -10.44
C PHE A 137 5.84 51.93 -11.20
N LEU A 138 6.32 51.60 -12.40
CA LEU A 138 7.17 52.47 -13.18
C LEU A 138 6.46 53.79 -13.53
N ARG A 139 5.18 53.73 -13.98
CA ARG A 139 4.38 54.92 -14.24
C ARG A 139 4.17 55.80 -13.00
N ASN A 140 3.93 55.17 -11.84
CA ASN A 140 3.81 55.93 -10.58
C ASN A 140 5.14 56.54 -10.12
N LEU A 141 6.26 55.85 -10.37
CA LEU A 141 7.61 56.42 -10.10
C LEU A 141 7.88 57.69 -10.93
N GLU A 142 7.59 57.65 -12.21
CA GLU A 142 7.72 58.80 -13.10
C GLU A 142 6.83 59.97 -12.63
N LYS A 143 5.57 59.71 -12.32
CA LYS A 143 4.64 60.73 -11.81
C LYS A 143 5.05 61.29 -10.48
N TYR A 144 5.64 60.49 -9.59
CA TYR A 144 6.15 60.92 -8.30
C TYR A 144 7.35 61.85 -8.43
N ASN A 145 8.28 61.48 -9.35
CA ASN A 145 9.47 62.30 -9.63
C ASN A 145 9.15 63.72 -10.16
N ILE A 146 8.03 63.85 -10.86
CA ILE A 146 7.56 65.14 -11.37
C ILE A 146 6.49 65.79 -10.49
N GLY A 147 6.26 65.25 -9.29
CA GLY A 147 5.38 65.82 -8.27
C GLY A 147 3.88 65.67 -8.51
N ILE A 148 3.43 64.83 -9.46
CA ILE A 148 2.00 64.65 -9.81
C ILE A 148 1.26 63.72 -8.83
N VAL A 149 1.95 62.72 -8.23
CA VAL A 149 1.34 61.81 -7.26
C VAL A 149 1.97 61.99 -5.87
N SER A 150 1.18 61.67 -4.86
CA SER A 150 1.62 61.76 -3.45
C SER A 150 2.56 60.62 -3.08
N SER A 151 3.34 60.83 -2.01
CA SER A 151 4.18 59.76 -1.44
C SER A 151 3.38 58.53 -0.98
N ILE A 152 2.15 58.72 -0.58
CA ILE A 152 1.24 57.64 -0.17
C ILE A 152 0.84 56.79 -1.36
N GLU A 153 0.47 57.40 -2.52
CA GLU A 153 0.13 56.69 -3.75
C GLU A 153 1.34 55.94 -4.30
N PHE A 154 2.52 56.56 -4.32
CA PHE A 154 3.74 55.89 -4.72
C PHE A 154 4.06 54.70 -3.84
N ARG A 155 3.96 54.83 -2.50
CA ARG A 155 4.17 53.71 -1.57
C ARG A 155 3.15 52.58 -1.78
N ARG A 156 1.87 52.89 -2.11
CA ARG A 156 0.86 51.87 -2.48
C ARG A 156 1.29 51.11 -3.72
N ALA A 157 1.83 51.77 -4.75
CA ALA A 157 2.34 51.09 -5.93
C ALA A 157 3.54 50.17 -5.61
N GLN A 158 4.44 50.56 -4.68
CA GLN A 158 5.55 49.72 -4.20
C GLN A 158 5.02 48.44 -3.50
N ILE A 159 4.05 48.60 -2.61
CA ILE A 159 3.47 47.48 -1.87
C ILE A 159 2.74 46.50 -2.85
N ASN A 160 2.01 47.02 -3.82
CA ASN A 160 1.35 46.21 -4.82
C ASN A 160 2.34 45.41 -5.66
N LEU A 161 3.46 46.02 -6.06
CA LEU A 161 4.54 45.31 -6.76
C LEU A 161 5.16 44.21 -5.90
N LEU A 162 5.44 44.51 -4.61
CA LEU A 162 5.99 43.52 -3.69
C LEU A 162 5.05 42.33 -3.51
N ASN A 163 3.76 42.59 -3.34
CA ASN A 163 2.73 41.55 -3.21
C ASN A 163 2.64 40.70 -4.50
N ALA A 164 2.68 41.32 -5.68
CA ALA A 164 2.67 40.59 -6.96
C ALA A 164 3.91 39.68 -7.11
N LYS A 165 5.11 40.15 -6.71
CA LYS A 165 6.34 39.34 -6.67
C LYS A 165 6.21 38.16 -5.71
N LEU A 166 5.65 38.38 -4.53
CA LEU A 166 5.43 37.33 -3.54
C LEU A 166 4.46 36.27 -4.07
N SER A 167 3.31 36.70 -4.62
CA SER A 167 2.29 35.80 -5.17
C SER A 167 2.83 34.95 -6.32
N ARG A 168 3.60 35.55 -7.23
CA ARG A 168 4.27 34.83 -8.32
C ARG A 168 5.26 33.79 -7.80
N ASN A 169 6.08 34.15 -6.80
CA ASN A 169 7.04 33.21 -6.21
C ASN A 169 6.31 32.04 -5.52
N THR A 170 5.25 32.32 -4.75
CA THR A 170 4.42 31.27 -4.13
C THR A 170 3.86 30.32 -5.20
N ALA A 171 3.25 30.86 -6.25
CA ALA A 171 2.72 30.04 -7.34
C ALA A 171 3.80 29.19 -8.04
N MET A 172 5.02 29.71 -8.18
CA MET A 172 6.15 28.96 -8.73
C MET A 172 6.55 27.77 -7.84
N TYR A 173 6.60 27.98 -6.52
CA TYR A 173 6.89 26.92 -5.58
C TYR A 173 5.77 25.86 -5.52
N ASP A 174 4.51 26.29 -5.52
CA ASP A 174 3.35 25.38 -5.53
C ASP A 174 3.32 24.52 -6.80
N GLY A 175 3.65 25.13 -7.97
CA GLY A 175 3.82 24.41 -9.21
C GLY A 175 4.93 23.35 -9.12
N LYS A 176 6.08 23.71 -8.55
CA LYS A 176 7.19 22.75 -8.37
C LYS A 176 6.89 21.66 -7.35
N LEU A 177 6.21 21.96 -6.27
CA LEU A 177 5.78 20.96 -5.30
C LEU A 177 4.79 19.97 -5.92
N SER A 178 3.83 20.45 -6.73
CA SER A 178 2.85 19.57 -7.38
C SER A 178 3.45 18.71 -8.51
N GLU A 179 4.64 19.03 -9.02
CA GLU A 179 5.40 18.19 -9.96
C GLU A 179 6.02 16.95 -9.27
N LEU A 180 6.24 17.01 -7.94
CA LEU A 180 6.90 15.95 -7.18
C LEU A 180 5.93 14.92 -6.60
N TYR A 181 4.64 15.20 -6.59
CA TYR A 181 3.57 14.32 -6.09
C TYR A 181 2.83 13.61 -7.23
#